data_a6a357c976e8624210f41beb5818af94
#
_entry.id   a6a357c976e8624210f41beb5818af94
#
_cell.length_a   1.000
_cell.length_b   1.000
_cell.length_c   1.000
_cell.angle_alpha   90.00
_cell.angle_beta   90.00
_cell.angle_gamma   90.00
#
_symmetry.space_group_name_H-M   'P 1'
#
loop_
_entity.id
_entity.type
_entity.pdbx_description
1 polymer ?
#
loop_
_entity_poly.entity_id
_entity_poly.type
_entity_poly.pdbx_seq_one_letter_code
_entity_poly.pdbx_strand_id
1 'polypeptide(L)'
;MKIEIRNSAGTPCYQDVVRKGSKRKFTLMKEDFILLKFSLKSPVFFKLGDWTEDTRFGRFELCDLYKPKYNRKTGAYDYELQLDAYYWKWKNKIFKYTPETAGQEASWNLTAPLDVQAGIVLRNLKALGYTYKGQDFVFSIDSTVENKSQLMSYDNINILDACFEMAKKWDCECWVTENIIHFGRCEFGDPVNWEIGVNVEEMSRSDSQSTYATRIYAFGSTRNIPSNYRPVDETVVVNGVVQKRLMLPEGIPYI
;
A
#
# COMPACT_ATOMS: atom_id res chain seq x y z
N MET A 1 6.53 -28.41 2.26
CA MET A 1 5.30 -27.76 1.79
C MET A 1 5.13 -28.11 0.33
N LYS A 2 3.94 -28.58 -0.09
CA LYS A 2 3.59 -28.77 -1.51
C LYS A 2 2.86 -27.52 -1.99
N ILE A 3 3.11 -27.15 -3.24
CA ILE A 3 2.40 -26.08 -3.92
C ILE A 3 1.76 -26.64 -5.19
N GLU A 4 0.56 -26.19 -5.48
CA GLU A 4 -0.16 -26.53 -6.69
C GLU A 4 -0.60 -25.23 -7.37
N ILE A 5 -0.24 -25.07 -8.65
CA ILE A 5 -0.70 -23.93 -9.45
C ILE A 5 -1.80 -24.44 -10.37
N ARG A 6 -2.91 -23.74 -10.38
CA ARG A 6 -4.10 -24.01 -11.17
C ARG A 6 -4.31 -22.92 -12.21
N ASN A 7 -4.84 -23.31 -13.35
CA ASN A 7 -5.27 -22.32 -14.33
C ASN A 7 -6.56 -21.59 -13.88
N SER A 8 -6.98 -20.60 -14.65
CA SER A 8 -8.21 -19.84 -14.37
C SER A 8 -9.47 -20.70 -14.28
N ALA A 9 -9.50 -21.85 -14.94
CA ALA A 9 -10.59 -22.83 -14.87
C ALA A 9 -10.50 -23.77 -13.64
N GLY A 10 -9.45 -23.63 -12.81
CA GLY A 10 -9.25 -24.46 -11.63
C GLY A 10 -8.54 -25.79 -11.88
N THR A 11 -8.09 -26.07 -13.11
CA THR A 11 -7.35 -27.29 -13.45
C THR A 11 -5.89 -27.14 -13.01
N PRO A 12 -5.30 -28.12 -12.30
CA PRO A 12 -3.88 -28.11 -11.96
C PRO A 12 -3.01 -28.09 -13.22
N CYS A 13 -2.09 -27.15 -13.32
CA CYS A 13 -1.09 -27.05 -14.38
C CYS A 13 0.36 -27.30 -13.89
N TYR A 14 0.59 -27.20 -12.58
CA TYR A 14 1.87 -27.48 -11.96
C TYR A 14 1.68 -27.89 -10.50
N GLN A 15 2.43 -28.91 -10.07
CA GLN A 15 2.45 -29.35 -8.68
C GLN A 15 3.87 -29.82 -8.33
N ASP A 16 4.44 -29.30 -7.24
CA ASP A 16 5.75 -29.72 -6.73
C ASP A 16 5.91 -29.32 -5.25
N VAL A 17 7.04 -29.73 -4.67
CA VAL A 17 7.48 -29.28 -3.35
C VAL A 17 8.15 -27.91 -3.50
N VAL A 18 7.86 -27.00 -2.57
CA VAL A 18 8.49 -25.68 -2.53
C VAL A 18 10.00 -25.84 -2.35
N ARG A 19 10.78 -25.33 -3.28
CA ARG A 19 12.23 -25.49 -3.32
C ARG A 19 12.94 -24.34 -2.62
N LYS A 20 14.19 -24.59 -2.21
CA LYS A 20 15.08 -23.59 -1.60
C LYS A 20 15.19 -22.34 -2.51
N GLY A 21 15.09 -21.18 -1.89
CA GLY A 21 15.10 -19.88 -2.59
C GLY A 21 13.72 -19.35 -2.97
N SER A 22 12.67 -20.17 -2.83
CA SER A 22 11.28 -19.68 -2.87
C SER A 22 10.97 -18.95 -1.56
N LYS A 23 10.17 -17.89 -1.63
CA LYS A 23 9.82 -17.06 -0.47
C LYS A 23 8.45 -16.42 -0.63
N ARG A 24 7.80 -16.14 0.49
CA ARG A 24 6.73 -15.14 0.56
C ARG A 24 7.32 -13.84 1.05
N LYS A 25 6.88 -12.72 0.47
CA LYS A 25 7.15 -11.38 0.96
C LYS A 25 5.84 -10.66 1.16
N PHE A 26 5.67 -10.12 2.36
CA PHE A 26 4.52 -9.31 2.74
C PHE A 26 5.00 -8.03 3.40
N THR A 27 4.55 -6.92 2.90
CA THR A 27 4.70 -5.60 3.52
C THR A 27 3.36 -4.89 3.36
N LEU A 28 2.74 -4.56 4.46
CA LEU A 28 1.42 -3.95 4.49
C LEU A 28 1.36 -2.71 3.58
N MET A 29 0.31 -2.60 2.76
CA MET A 29 0.08 -1.54 1.78
C MET A 29 1.20 -1.32 0.75
N LYS A 30 2.12 -2.28 0.62
CA LYS A 30 3.27 -2.13 -0.27
C LYS A 30 3.47 -3.33 -1.20
N GLU A 31 3.44 -4.53 -0.67
CA GLU A 31 3.66 -5.76 -1.44
C GLU A 31 3.12 -6.98 -0.71
N ASP A 32 2.54 -7.92 -1.44
CA ASP A 32 2.18 -9.26 -0.97
C ASP A 32 2.29 -10.24 -2.13
N PHE A 33 3.36 -11.02 -2.14
CA PHE A 33 3.62 -11.97 -3.20
C PHE A 33 4.35 -13.22 -2.70
N ILE A 34 4.26 -14.28 -3.49
CA ILE A 34 5.12 -15.45 -3.40
C ILE A 34 6.02 -15.52 -4.61
N LEU A 35 7.30 -15.78 -4.40
CA LEU A 35 8.29 -16.03 -5.43
C LEU A 35 8.68 -17.52 -5.38
N LEU A 36 8.40 -18.23 -6.46
CA LEU A 36 8.72 -19.65 -6.60
C LEU A 36 9.92 -19.81 -7.51
N LYS A 37 10.95 -20.52 -7.03
CA LYS A 37 12.13 -20.88 -7.81
C LYS A 37 12.18 -22.39 -8.04
N PHE A 38 12.17 -22.79 -9.30
CA PHE A 38 12.25 -24.20 -9.71
C PHE A 38 12.77 -24.33 -11.14
N SER A 39 13.11 -25.56 -11.55
CA SER A 39 13.56 -25.86 -12.91
C SER A 39 12.83 -27.09 -13.44
N LEU A 40 12.46 -27.07 -14.71
CA LEU A 40 11.75 -28.16 -15.39
C LEU A 40 12.48 -28.56 -16.67
N LYS A 41 12.52 -29.84 -17.00
CA LYS A 41 13.07 -30.33 -18.27
C LYS A 41 12.24 -29.92 -19.49
N SER A 42 10.90 -29.88 -19.32
CA SER A 42 9.96 -29.41 -20.34
C SER A 42 9.30 -28.11 -19.87
N PRO A 43 9.10 -27.11 -20.75
CA PRO A 43 8.54 -25.84 -20.33
C PRO A 43 7.05 -25.95 -20.02
N VAL A 44 6.64 -25.31 -18.93
CA VAL A 44 5.25 -25.02 -18.59
C VAL A 44 5.06 -23.52 -18.76
N PHE A 45 4.07 -23.13 -19.56
CA PHE A 45 3.77 -21.71 -19.81
C PHE A 45 2.57 -21.29 -18.96
N PHE A 46 2.87 -20.57 -17.89
CA PHE A 46 1.86 -19.98 -17.02
C PHE A 46 1.19 -18.77 -17.70
N LYS A 47 -0.11 -18.59 -17.46
CA LYS A 47 -0.92 -17.53 -18.04
C LYS A 47 -1.41 -16.58 -16.97
N LEU A 48 -1.75 -15.35 -17.36
CA LEU A 48 -2.40 -14.41 -16.47
C LEU A 48 -3.66 -15.03 -15.86
N GLY A 49 -3.81 -14.89 -14.54
CA GLY A 49 -4.90 -15.47 -13.78
C GLY A 49 -4.68 -16.93 -13.34
N ASP A 50 -3.53 -17.57 -13.69
CA ASP A 50 -3.14 -18.83 -13.04
C ASP A 50 -2.86 -18.54 -11.56
N TRP A 51 -3.27 -19.44 -10.68
CA TRP A 51 -3.32 -19.16 -9.26
C TRP A 51 -2.90 -20.35 -8.39
N THR A 52 -2.49 -20.04 -7.18
CA THR A 52 -2.29 -21.00 -6.10
C THR A 52 -2.98 -20.51 -4.85
N GLU A 53 -3.33 -21.42 -3.95
CA GLU A 53 -3.93 -21.09 -2.66
C GLU A 53 -3.26 -21.90 -1.55
N ASP A 54 -2.92 -21.22 -0.48
CA ASP A 54 -2.40 -21.84 0.77
C ASP A 54 -3.35 -21.47 1.92
N THR A 55 -3.64 -22.42 2.78
CA THR A 55 -4.58 -22.24 3.91
C THR A 55 -4.13 -21.16 4.92
N ARG A 56 -2.83 -20.86 4.97
CA ARG A 56 -2.26 -19.88 5.90
C ARG A 56 -2.15 -18.48 5.30
N PHE A 57 -1.99 -18.39 3.98
CA PHE A 57 -1.62 -17.15 3.30
C PHE A 57 -2.66 -16.68 2.27
N GLY A 58 -3.67 -17.52 2.00
CA GLY A 58 -4.70 -17.20 1.03
C GLY A 58 -4.29 -17.48 -0.41
N ARG A 59 -4.93 -16.79 -1.33
CA ARG A 59 -4.81 -16.98 -2.78
C ARG A 59 -3.84 -15.97 -3.40
N PHE A 60 -2.97 -16.49 -4.28
CA PHE A 60 -2.03 -15.72 -5.09
C PHE A 60 -2.25 -16.02 -6.56
N GLU A 61 -2.18 -15.00 -7.41
CA GLU A 61 -2.46 -15.09 -8.84
C GLU A 61 -1.27 -14.52 -9.66
N LEU A 62 -1.09 -15.04 -10.87
CA LEU A 62 -0.15 -14.47 -11.81
C LEU A 62 -0.75 -13.20 -12.43
N CYS A 63 -0.26 -12.05 -11.99
CA CYS A 63 -0.74 -10.73 -12.41
C CYS A 63 0.04 -10.16 -13.60
N ASP A 64 1.27 -10.65 -13.86
CA ASP A 64 2.14 -10.20 -14.94
C ASP A 64 2.53 -11.36 -15.86
N LEU A 65 2.85 -11.03 -17.12
CA LEU A 65 3.30 -12.01 -18.09
C LEU A 65 4.68 -12.58 -17.70
N TYR A 66 4.77 -13.90 -17.68
CA TYR A 66 5.99 -14.60 -17.31
C TYR A 66 6.48 -15.53 -18.45
N LYS A 67 7.80 -15.56 -18.64
CA LYS A 67 8.48 -16.50 -19.56
C LYS A 67 9.65 -17.16 -18.85
N PRO A 68 9.74 -18.52 -18.86
CA PRO A 68 10.88 -19.22 -18.27
C PRO A 68 12.16 -18.99 -19.08
N LYS A 69 13.32 -19.07 -18.40
CA LYS A 69 14.62 -18.97 -19.03
C LYS A 69 15.19 -20.37 -19.33
N TYR A 70 15.54 -20.64 -20.59
CA TYR A 70 16.23 -21.87 -20.91
C TYR A 70 17.71 -21.80 -20.49
N ASN A 71 18.14 -22.74 -19.69
CA ASN A 71 19.50 -22.86 -19.20
C ASN A 71 20.26 -23.92 -20.01
N ARG A 72 21.13 -23.48 -20.89
CA ARG A 72 21.92 -24.37 -21.77
C ARG A 72 22.85 -25.32 -21.01
N LYS A 73 23.33 -24.93 -19.81
CA LYS A 73 24.24 -25.76 -19.01
C LYS A 73 23.54 -26.96 -18.40
N THR A 74 22.29 -26.79 -17.98
CA THR A 74 21.49 -27.83 -17.32
C THR A 74 20.52 -28.54 -18.26
N GLY A 75 20.28 -27.95 -19.46
CA GLY A 75 19.26 -28.43 -20.39
C GLY A 75 17.84 -28.30 -19.86
N ALA A 76 17.60 -27.39 -18.93
CA ALA A 76 16.33 -27.19 -18.25
C ALA A 76 15.84 -25.74 -18.39
N TYR A 77 14.57 -25.52 -18.07
CA TYR A 77 13.95 -24.22 -18.00
C TYR A 77 13.89 -23.77 -16.54
N ASP A 78 14.54 -22.65 -16.24
CA ASP A 78 14.58 -22.06 -14.90
C ASP A 78 13.42 -21.07 -14.73
N TYR A 79 12.78 -21.16 -13.57
CA TYR A 79 11.64 -20.34 -13.20
C TYR A 79 11.93 -19.50 -11.95
N GLU A 80 11.60 -18.24 -12.03
CA GLU A 80 11.44 -17.31 -10.92
C GLU A 80 10.03 -16.73 -11.01
N LEU A 81 9.04 -17.56 -10.69
CA LEU A 81 7.63 -17.24 -10.87
C LEU A 81 7.12 -16.45 -9.67
N GLN A 82 6.74 -15.20 -9.90
CA GLN A 82 6.06 -14.38 -8.90
C GLN A 82 4.54 -14.48 -9.10
N LEU A 83 3.87 -14.75 -8.01
CA LEU A 83 2.41 -14.72 -7.91
C LEU A 83 2.05 -13.71 -6.82
N ASP A 84 1.25 -12.73 -7.17
CA ASP A 84 0.84 -11.67 -6.25
C ASP A 84 -0.48 -12.03 -5.57
N ALA A 85 -0.76 -11.45 -4.40
CA ALA A 85 -2.04 -11.62 -3.75
C ALA A 85 -3.18 -11.28 -4.72
N TYR A 86 -4.24 -12.08 -4.74
CA TYR A 86 -5.32 -12.06 -5.76
C TYR A 86 -5.94 -10.68 -6.00
N TYR A 87 -5.91 -9.77 -5.03
CA TYR A 87 -6.42 -8.41 -5.14
C TYR A 87 -5.40 -7.45 -5.78
N TRP A 88 -4.15 -7.86 -5.95
CA TRP A 88 -3.09 -7.01 -6.54
C TRP A 88 -3.38 -6.67 -8.01
N LYS A 89 -4.18 -7.48 -8.72
CA LYS A 89 -4.68 -7.19 -10.07
C LYS A 89 -5.47 -5.88 -10.18
N TRP A 90 -5.95 -5.33 -9.05
CA TRP A 90 -6.64 -4.03 -9.05
C TRP A 90 -5.71 -2.87 -9.42
N LYS A 91 -4.38 -3.04 -9.30
CA LYS A 91 -3.39 -2.09 -9.80
C LYS A 91 -3.46 -1.86 -11.31
N ASN A 92 -3.98 -2.81 -12.06
CA ASN A 92 -4.11 -2.72 -13.51
C ASN A 92 -5.43 -2.08 -13.95
N LYS A 93 -6.21 -1.52 -13.01
CA LYS A 93 -7.54 -0.94 -13.27
C LYS A 93 -7.66 0.44 -12.68
N ILE A 94 -8.04 1.40 -13.53
CA ILE A 94 -8.24 2.79 -13.12
C ILE A 94 -9.45 2.89 -12.20
N PHE A 95 -9.31 3.65 -11.12
CA PHE A 95 -10.38 3.99 -10.19
C PHE A 95 -11.23 5.10 -10.78
N LYS A 96 -12.49 4.84 -11.04
CA LYS A 96 -13.40 5.77 -11.68
C LYS A 96 -14.49 6.23 -10.74
N TYR A 97 -14.87 7.49 -10.86
CA TYR A 97 -16.11 7.97 -10.27
C TYR A 97 -17.29 7.32 -10.99
N THR A 98 -18.13 6.61 -10.25
CA THR A 98 -19.27 5.87 -10.78
C THR A 98 -20.55 6.32 -10.07
N PRO A 99 -21.05 7.53 -10.34
CA PRO A 99 -22.36 7.97 -9.86
C PRO A 99 -23.47 7.18 -10.57
N GLU A 100 -24.67 7.14 -9.99
CA GLU A 100 -25.78 6.39 -10.55
C GLU A 100 -26.27 6.97 -11.89
N THR A 101 -26.09 8.27 -12.12
CA THR A 101 -26.72 9.01 -13.23
C THR A 101 -25.74 9.74 -14.14
N ALA A 102 -24.44 9.69 -13.91
CA ALA A 102 -23.44 10.44 -14.72
C ALA A 102 -22.38 9.52 -15.32
N GLY A 103 -21.58 10.06 -16.24
CA GLY A 103 -20.46 9.35 -16.86
C GLY A 103 -19.38 8.93 -15.86
N GLN A 104 -18.51 8.04 -16.31
CA GLN A 104 -17.37 7.58 -15.51
C GLN A 104 -16.18 8.49 -15.73
N GLU A 105 -15.70 9.12 -14.66
CA GLU A 105 -14.55 10.01 -14.68
C GLU A 105 -13.34 9.35 -13.99
N ALA A 106 -12.15 9.51 -14.57
CA ALA A 106 -10.90 9.01 -14.02
C ALA A 106 -10.16 10.06 -13.16
N SER A 107 -10.48 11.34 -13.35
CA SER A 107 -9.95 12.47 -12.57
C SER A 107 -11.11 13.22 -11.93
N TRP A 108 -11.18 13.21 -10.61
CA TRP A 108 -12.29 13.77 -9.85
C TRP A 108 -11.94 14.03 -8.39
N ASN A 109 -12.75 14.88 -7.75
CA ASN A 109 -12.62 15.22 -6.34
C ASN A 109 -13.93 14.92 -5.61
N LEU A 110 -13.83 14.43 -4.38
CA LEU A 110 -14.99 14.19 -3.54
C LEU A 110 -14.66 14.47 -2.08
N THR A 111 -15.51 15.29 -1.43
CA THR A 111 -15.52 15.45 0.02
C THR A 111 -16.60 14.54 0.59
N ALA A 112 -16.22 13.45 1.21
CA ALA A 112 -17.14 12.47 1.79
C ALA A 112 -16.44 11.67 2.91
N PRO A 113 -17.18 11.00 3.79
CA PRO A 113 -16.62 10.07 4.75
C PRO A 113 -16.08 8.79 4.07
N LEU A 114 -15.26 8.04 4.81
CA LEU A 114 -14.54 6.87 4.29
C LEU A 114 -15.45 5.79 3.71
N ASP A 115 -16.58 5.51 4.36
CA ASP A 115 -17.56 4.52 3.90
C ASP A 115 -18.14 4.85 2.52
N VAL A 116 -18.40 6.13 2.25
CA VAL A 116 -18.86 6.60 0.92
C VAL A 116 -17.74 6.43 -0.12
N GLN A 117 -16.50 6.80 0.23
CA GLN A 117 -15.33 6.62 -0.64
C GLN A 117 -15.09 5.12 -0.95
N ALA A 118 -15.11 4.27 0.07
CA ALA A 118 -14.97 2.81 -0.07
C ALA A 118 -16.13 2.21 -0.89
N GLY A 119 -17.33 2.74 -0.75
CA GLY A 119 -18.47 2.35 -1.56
C GLY A 119 -18.26 2.55 -3.07
N ILE A 120 -17.48 3.58 -3.47
CA ILE A 120 -17.11 3.77 -4.89
C ILE A 120 -16.12 2.68 -5.34
N VAL A 121 -15.20 2.25 -4.46
CA VAL A 121 -14.31 1.11 -4.75
C VAL A 121 -15.14 -0.14 -5.05
N LEU A 122 -16.12 -0.47 -4.20
CA LEU A 122 -16.97 -1.64 -4.41
C LEU A 122 -17.73 -1.58 -5.73
N ARG A 123 -18.26 -0.40 -6.11
CA ARG A 123 -18.91 -0.23 -7.42
C ARG A 123 -17.96 -0.49 -8.58
N ASN A 124 -16.71 -0.03 -8.49
CA ASN A 124 -15.70 -0.30 -9.51
C ASN A 124 -15.39 -1.80 -9.61
N LEU A 125 -15.17 -2.48 -8.48
CA LEU A 125 -14.89 -3.92 -8.44
C LEU A 125 -16.06 -4.73 -9.00
N LYS A 126 -17.28 -4.37 -8.64
CA LYS A 126 -18.50 -5.02 -9.17
C LYS A 126 -18.67 -4.81 -10.66
N ALA A 127 -18.45 -3.59 -11.16
CA ALA A 127 -18.53 -3.28 -12.60
C ALA A 127 -17.48 -4.05 -13.42
N LEU A 128 -16.33 -4.39 -12.80
CA LEU A 128 -15.27 -5.22 -13.40
C LEU A 128 -15.53 -6.73 -13.26
N GLY A 129 -16.59 -7.14 -12.57
CA GLY A 129 -16.89 -8.54 -12.28
C GLY A 129 -15.88 -9.21 -11.32
N TYR A 130 -15.19 -8.43 -10.51
CA TYR A 130 -14.24 -8.97 -9.55
C TYR A 130 -14.95 -9.50 -8.31
N THR A 131 -14.73 -10.78 -8.04
CA THR A 131 -15.27 -11.50 -6.89
C THR A 131 -14.17 -12.35 -6.26
N TYR A 132 -14.36 -12.74 -5.01
CA TYR A 132 -13.57 -13.76 -4.35
C TYR A 132 -14.44 -14.99 -4.10
N LYS A 133 -14.10 -16.12 -4.74
CA LYS A 133 -14.91 -17.38 -4.67
C LYS A 133 -16.40 -17.16 -4.95
N GLY A 134 -16.73 -16.28 -5.90
CA GLY A 134 -18.10 -15.96 -6.29
C GLY A 134 -18.82 -14.96 -5.38
N GLN A 135 -18.17 -14.44 -4.36
CA GLN A 135 -18.72 -13.41 -3.47
C GLN A 135 -18.25 -12.02 -3.89
N ASP A 136 -19.16 -11.06 -3.93
CA ASP A 136 -18.83 -9.65 -4.14
C ASP A 136 -17.94 -9.13 -2.99
N PHE A 137 -17.06 -8.18 -3.30
CA PHE A 137 -16.27 -7.52 -2.27
C PHE A 137 -17.16 -6.64 -1.39
N VAL A 138 -16.79 -6.56 -0.13
CA VAL A 138 -17.36 -5.68 0.89
C VAL A 138 -16.24 -4.93 1.60
N PHE A 139 -16.53 -3.90 2.37
CA PHE A 139 -15.55 -3.25 3.23
C PHE A 139 -15.92 -3.36 4.70
N SER A 140 -14.92 -3.26 5.55
CA SER A 140 -15.05 -3.15 7.01
C SER A 140 -14.19 -1.99 7.48
N ILE A 141 -14.77 -1.08 8.26
CA ILE A 141 -14.08 0.03 8.88
C ILE A 141 -14.04 -0.25 10.39
N ASP A 142 -12.83 -0.27 10.95
CA ASP A 142 -12.65 -0.44 12.39
C ASP A 142 -13.23 0.73 13.16
N SER A 143 -13.79 0.46 14.34
CA SER A 143 -14.41 1.48 15.21
C SER A 143 -13.43 2.56 15.70
N THR A 144 -12.14 2.29 15.65
CA THR A 144 -11.07 3.26 15.98
C THR A 144 -10.83 4.27 14.88
N VAL A 145 -11.30 4.03 13.65
CA VAL A 145 -11.16 4.94 12.52
C VAL A 145 -12.30 5.96 12.52
N GLU A 146 -11.96 7.22 12.67
CA GLU A 146 -12.93 8.30 12.62
C GLU A 146 -13.48 8.47 11.19
N ASN A 147 -14.75 8.08 10.96
CA ASN A 147 -15.40 8.18 9.65
C ASN A 147 -15.88 9.59 9.33
N LYS A 148 -14.98 10.58 9.41
CA LYS A 148 -15.27 11.98 9.08
C LYS A 148 -15.15 12.25 7.59
N SER A 149 -15.88 13.26 7.11
CA SER A 149 -15.75 13.72 5.71
C SER A 149 -14.39 14.36 5.47
N GLN A 150 -13.69 13.89 4.45
CA GLN A 150 -12.42 14.44 3.99
C GLN A 150 -12.42 14.62 2.48
N LEU A 151 -11.71 15.63 2.01
CA LEU A 151 -11.50 15.84 0.58
C LEU A 151 -10.46 14.86 0.07
N MET A 152 -10.84 14.06 -0.91
CA MET A 152 -9.95 13.24 -1.72
C MET A 152 -9.92 13.75 -3.15
N SER A 153 -8.74 13.72 -3.75
CA SER A 153 -8.51 14.07 -5.17
C SER A 153 -7.89 12.85 -5.84
N TYR A 154 -8.54 12.35 -6.85
CA TYR A 154 -8.08 11.20 -7.63
C TYR A 154 -7.77 11.65 -9.05
N ASP A 155 -6.59 11.31 -9.54
CA ASP A 155 -6.17 11.61 -10.91
C ASP A 155 -5.55 10.38 -11.55
N ASN A 156 -6.33 9.69 -12.38
CA ASN A 156 -5.93 8.46 -13.08
C ASN A 156 -5.28 7.39 -12.16
N ILE A 157 -5.63 7.38 -10.88
CA ILE A 157 -5.14 6.42 -9.90
C ILE A 157 -5.77 5.05 -10.12
N ASN A 158 -5.06 3.98 -9.83
CA ASN A 158 -5.65 2.64 -9.85
C ASN A 158 -6.43 2.34 -8.56
N ILE A 159 -7.28 1.31 -8.62
CA ILE A 159 -8.20 0.96 -7.53
C ILE A 159 -7.46 0.62 -6.23
N LEU A 160 -6.35 -0.13 -6.30
CA LEU A 160 -5.62 -0.55 -5.10
C LEU A 160 -4.92 0.64 -4.42
N ASP A 161 -4.23 1.46 -5.22
CA ASP A 161 -3.56 2.64 -4.69
C ASP A 161 -4.58 3.67 -4.16
N ALA A 162 -5.79 3.76 -4.75
CA ALA A 162 -6.87 4.57 -4.20
C ALA A 162 -7.27 4.10 -2.78
N CYS A 163 -7.37 2.78 -2.53
CA CYS A 163 -7.61 2.24 -1.19
C CYS A 163 -6.48 2.64 -0.22
N PHE A 164 -5.23 2.56 -0.66
CA PHE A 164 -4.09 2.93 0.17
C PHE A 164 -4.02 4.43 0.46
N GLU A 165 -4.37 5.28 -0.50
CA GLU A 165 -4.46 6.72 -0.27
C GLU A 165 -5.63 7.09 0.67
N MET A 166 -6.78 6.39 0.57
CA MET A 166 -7.85 6.51 1.55
C MET A 166 -7.36 6.17 2.95
N ALA A 167 -6.69 5.02 3.13
CA ALA A 167 -6.16 4.60 4.42
C ALA A 167 -5.21 5.65 5.02
N LYS A 168 -4.26 6.15 4.24
CA LYS A 168 -3.35 7.23 4.67
C LYS A 168 -4.12 8.49 5.08
N LYS A 169 -5.16 8.86 4.34
CA LYS A 169 -5.94 10.07 4.60
C LYS A 169 -6.72 10.00 5.91
N TRP A 170 -7.22 8.81 6.27
CA TRP A 170 -7.93 8.58 7.53
C TRP A 170 -7.03 8.07 8.66
N ASP A 171 -5.69 8.14 8.47
CA ASP A 171 -4.69 7.70 9.46
C ASP A 171 -4.91 6.26 9.93
N CYS A 172 -5.15 5.38 8.97
CA CYS A 172 -5.34 3.95 9.20
C CYS A 172 -4.57 3.12 8.16
N GLU A 173 -4.67 1.81 8.29
CA GLU A 173 -4.10 0.84 7.38
C GLU A 173 -5.19 0.20 6.53
N CYS A 174 -4.81 -0.27 5.33
CA CYS A 174 -5.71 -1.02 4.44
C CYS A 174 -5.11 -2.37 4.11
N TRP A 175 -5.92 -3.43 4.25
CA TRP A 175 -5.58 -4.78 3.82
C TRP A 175 -6.81 -5.51 3.33
N VAL A 176 -6.60 -6.63 2.64
CA VAL A 176 -7.71 -7.42 2.09
C VAL A 176 -7.58 -8.86 2.57
N THR A 177 -8.66 -9.38 3.15
CA THR A 177 -8.80 -10.80 3.50
C THR A 177 -10.06 -11.36 2.86
N GLU A 178 -9.94 -12.43 2.09
CA GLU A 178 -11.05 -13.01 1.36
C GLU A 178 -11.78 -11.96 0.49
N ASN A 179 -13.05 -11.70 0.72
CA ASN A 179 -13.81 -10.68 0.00
C ASN A 179 -13.96 -9.36 0.79
N ILE A 180 -13.20 -9.16 1.88
CA ILE A 180 -13.34 -7.99 2.75
C ILE A 180 -12.13 -7.07 2.58
N ILE A 181 -12.40 -5.80 2.28
CA ILE A 181 -11.41 -4.71 2.31
C ILE A 181 -11.51 -4.07 3.69
N HIS A 182 -10.44 -4.15 4.46
CA HIS A 182 -10.39 -3.62 5.82
C HIS A 182 -9.73 -2.24 5.83
N PHE A 183 -10.28 -1.34 6.64
CA PHE A 183 -9.67 -0.08 7.02
C PHE A 183 -9.61 -0.03 8.55
N GLY A 184 -8.41 0.04 9.12
CA GLY A 184 -8.23 -0.03 10.57
C GLY A 184 -6.77 -0.21 10.94
N ARG A 185 -6.53 -0.90 12.05
CA ARG A 185 -5.19 -1.34 12.43
C ARG A 185 -5.03 -2.82 12.14
N CYS A 186 -4.04 -3.15 11.32
CA CYS A 186 -3.76 -4.52 10.90
C CYS A 186 -2.93 -5.24 11.98
N GLU A 187 -3.61 -5.65 13.05
CA GLU A 187 -3.00 -6.38 14.16
C GLU A 187 -3.42 -7.85 14.11
N PHE A 188 -2.47 -8.76 14.19
CA PHE A 188 -2.72 -10.20 14.15
C PHE A 188 -2.07 -10.90 15.34
N GLY A 189 -2.87 -11.68 16.05
CA GLY A 189 -2.44 -12.53 17.16
C GLY A 189 -2.10 -11.78 18.44
N ASP A 190 -1.56 -12.52 19.41
CA ASP A 190 -1.16 -11.97 20.68
C ASP A 190 0.14 -11.16 20.57
N PRO A 191 0.33 -10.15 21.44
CA PRO A 191 1.58 -9.40 21.50
C PRO A 191 2.77 -10.34 21.74
N VAL A 192 3.79 -10.23 20.88
CA VAL A 192 5.03 -11.01 21.02
C VAL A 192 6.09 -10.13 21.65
N ASN A 193 6.60 -10.54 22.80
CA ASN A 193 7.78 -9.90 23.38
C ASN A 193 9.03 -10.27 22.57
N TRP A 194 9.73 -9.26 22.08
CA TRP A 194 10.95 -9.44 21.31
C TRP A 194 12.13 -9.52 22.27
N GLU A 195 12.82 -10.67 22.30
CA GLU A 195 13.96 -10.92 23.17
C GLU A 195 15.14 -11.43 22.34
N ILE A 196 16.26 -10.67 22.41
CA ILE A 196 17.48 -11.03 21.67
C ILE A 196 18.04 -12.34 22.23
N GLY A 197 18.36 -13.27 21.35
CA GLY A 197 18.85 -14.60 21.69
C GLY A 197 17.78 -15.63 22.00
N VAL A 198 16.49 -15.24 22.06
CA VAL A 198 15.35 -16.16 22.22
C VAL A 198 14.52 -16.23 20.94
N ASN A 199 13.97 -15.10 20.49
CA ASN A 199 13.14 -15.02 19.30
C ASN A 199 13.58 -13.94 18.30
N VAL A 200 14.62 -13.17 18.64
CA VAL A 200 15.29 -12.20 17.77
C VAL A 200 16.76 -12.60 17.65
N GLU A 201 17.18 -12.96 16.44
CA GLU A 201 18.54 -13.42 16.17
C GLU A 201 19.54 -12.26 16.21
N GLU A 202 19.17 -11.13 15.61
CA GLU A 202 19.98 -9.92 15.57
C GLU A 202 19.08 -8.67 15.50
N MET A 203 19.44 -7.65 16.25
CA MET A 203 18.81 -6.33 16.14
C MET A 203 19.89 -5.26 15.98
N SER A 204 19.89 -4.59 14.83
CA SER A 204 20.76 -3.45 14.58
C SER A 204 19.96 -2.14 14.62
N ARG A 205 20.50 -1.14 15.28
CA ARG A 205 20.02 0.23 15.22
C ARG A 205 20.82 0.96 14.13
N SER A 206 20.15 1.35 13.05
CA SER A 206 20.74 2.30 12.12
C SER A 206 20.52 3.71 12.67
N ASP A 207 21.61 4.42 12.96
CA ASP A 207 21.50 5.86 13.18
C ASP A 207 21.13 6.47 11.83
N SER A 208 19.89 6.95 11.71
CA SER A 208 19.54 7.75 10.55
C SER A 208 20.36 9.04 10.63
N GLN A 209 21.10 9.35 9.56
CA GLN A 209 21.75 10.66 9.40
C GLN A 209 20.72 11.77 9.11
N SER A 210 19.47 11.59 9.51
CA SER A 210 18.47 12.65 9.46
C SER A 210 18.92 13.75 10.41
N THR A 211 19.09 14.93 9.86
CA THR A 211 19.47 16.13 10.59
C THR A 211 18.47 16.35 11.73
N TYR A 212 18.91 16.14 12.97
CA TYR A 212 18.12 16.49 14.13
C TYR A 212 17.99 18.00 14.17
N ALA A 213 16.82 18.51 13.86
CA ALA A 213 16.52 19.91 14.11
C ALA A 213 16.11 20.04 15.58
N THR A 214 16.99 20.59 16.40
CA THR A 214 16.66 20.93 17.80
C THR A 214 15.81 22.20 17.91
N ARG A 215 15.64 22.90 16.80
CA ARG A 215 14.87 24.13 16.73
C ARG A 215 14.34 24.33 15.31
N ILE A 216 13.02 24.43 15.16
CA ILE A 216 12.35 24.65 13.89
C ILE A 216 11.77 26.07 13.86
N TYR A 217 12.12 26.84 12.85
CA TYR A 217 11.53 28.15 12.58
C TYR A 217 10.51 27.99 11.46
N ALA A 218 9.25 28.21 11.76
CA ALA A 218 8.20 28.24 10.75
C ALA A 218 8.15 29.62 10.11
N PHE A 219 8.46 29.69 8.81
CA PHE A 219 8.32 30.90 8.03
C PHE A 219 7.07 30.77 7.14
N GLY A 220 6.12 31.67 7.36
CA GLY A 220 4.94 31.77 6.48
C GLY A 220 5.31 32.35 5.11
N SER A 221 4.54 32.01 4.09
CA SER A 221 4.65 32.66 2.78
C SER A 221 4.30 34.13 2.88
N THR A 222 5.11 35.01 2.30
CA THR A 222 4.85 36.46 2.24
C THR A 222 3.64 36.83 1.37
N ARG A 223 3.10 35.90 0.59
CA ARG A 223 1.99 36.15 -0.35
C ARG A 223 0.67 36.50 0.31
N ASN A 224 0.42 36.02 1.53
CA ASN A 224 -0.85 36.18 2.24
C ASN A 224 -0.71 37.00 3.53
N ILE A 225 0.43 37.62 3.76
CA ILE A 225 0.65 38.48 4.92
C ILE A 225 0.41 39.91 4.48
N PRO A 226 -0.57 40.65 5.05
CA PRO A 226 -0.76 42.05 4.79
C PRO A 226 0.51 42.86 5.05
N SER A 227 0.80 43.84 4.26
CA SER A 227 2.02 44.69 4.42
C SER A 227 2.10 45.38 5.78
N ASN A 228 0.98 45.51 6.48
CA ASN A 228 0.87 46.11 7.81
C ASN A 228 0.88 45.05 8.97
N TYR A 229 1.03 43.77 8.65
CA TYR A 229 1.03 42.71 9.67
C TYR A 229 2.20 42.82 10.65
N ARG A 230 3.30 43.42 10.19
CA ARG A 230 4.49 43.73 11.03
C ARG A 230 4.88 45.18 10.81
N PRO A 231 4.31 46.11 11.56
CA PRO A 231 4.57 47.53 11.34
C PRO A 231 5.98 47.95 11.75
N VAL A 232 6.68 47.14 12.59
CA VAL A 232 8.01 47.54 13.09
C VAL A 232 8.92 46.29 13.22
N ASP A 233 10.11 46.36 12.62
CA ASP A 233 11.19 45.43 12.89
C ASP A 233 11.79 45.75 14.26
N GLU A 234 11.83 44.81 15.19
CA GLU A 234 12.54 44.98 16.43
C GLU A 234 14.05 45.05 16.17
N THR A 235 14.68 46.07 16.73
CA THR A 235 16.11 46.21 16.67
C THR A 235 16.71 45.65 17.97
N VAL A 236 17.48 44.55 17.87
CA VAL A 236 18.18 43.96 19.02
C VAL A 236 19.68 44.11 18.86
N VAL A 237 20.38 44.30 19.99
CA VAL A 237 21.84 44.37 20.02
C VAL A 237 22.36 42.99 20.43
N VAL A 238 23.04 42.29 19.51
CA VAL A 238 23.67 41.00 19.76
C VAL A 238 25.19 41.20 19.64
N ASN A 239 25.92 40.94 20.70
CA ASN A 239 27.40 41.15 20.75
C ASN A 239 27.86 42.53 20.29
N GLY A 240 27.13 43.59 20.67
CA GLY A 240 27.44 44.96 20.29
C GLY A 240 27.05 45.38 18.87
N VAL A 241 26.46 44.49 18.09
CA VAL A 241 25.98 44.74 16.72
C VAL A 241 24.48 44.89 16.72
N VAL A 242 23.98 45.99 16.17
CA VAL A 242 22.54 46.21 15.97
C VAL A 242 22.03 45.31 14.85
N GLN A 243 21.13 44.43 15.18
CA GLN A 243 20.49 43.53 14.22
C GLN A 243 18.97 43.77 14.17
N LYS A 244 18.40 43.76 12.98
CA LYS A 244 16.95 43.74 12.81
C LYS A 244 16.44 42.32 13.02
N ARG A 245 15.54 42.15 13.96
CA ARG A 245 14.93 40.86 14.28
C ARG A 245 13.46 40.88 13.93
N LEU A 246 13.02 39.89 13.19
CA LEU A 246 11.60 39.68 12.96
C LEU A 246 10.94 39.18 14.25
N MET A 247 9.99 39.95 14.79
CA MET A 247 9.20 39.54 15.95
C MET A 247 8.24 38.42 15.56
N LEU A 248 8.35 37.29 16.25
CA LEU A 248 7.30 36.30 16.31
C LEU A 248 6.26 36.72 17.36
N PRO A 249 4.97 36.36 17.20
CA PRO A 249 3.97 36.63 18.25
C PRO A 249 4.46 36.14 19.60
N GLU A 250 4.21 36.92 20.65
CA GLU A 250 4.59 36.55 22.00
C GLU A 250 4.04 35.19 22.39
N GLY A 251 4.88 34.30 22.87
CA GLY A 251 4.51 33.05 23.49
C GLY A 251 4.76 31.76 22.71
N ILE A 252 5.07 31.78 21.40
CA ILE A 252 5.38 30.57 20.63
C ILE A 252 6.58 30.79 19.71
N PRO A 253 7.81 30.78 20.25
CA PRO A 253 9.00 31.01 19.41
C PRO A 253 9.38 29.79 18.55
N TYR A 254 8.91 28.56 18.85
CA TYR A 254 9.30 27.33 18.13
C TYR A 254 8.27 26.23 18.33
N ILE A 255 8.25 25.28 17.43
CA ILE A 255 7.58 23.98 17.54
C ILE A 255 8.65 22.92 17.82
#